data_80affee5e9ca6a2fcab935aee719083e
#
_entry.id   80affee5e9ca6a2fcab935aee719083e
#
_cell.length_a   1.000
_cell.length_b   1.000
_cell.length_c   1.000
_cell.angle_alpha   90.00
_cell.angle_beta   90.00
_cell.angle_gamma   90.00
#
_symmetry.space_group_name_H-M   'P 1'
#
loop_
_entity.id
_entity.type
_entity.pdbx_description
1 polymer ?
#
loop_
_entity_poly.entity_id
_entity_poly.type
_entity_poly.pdbx_seq_one_letter_code
_entity_poly.pdbx_strand_id
1 'polypeptide(L)'
;MRVLLVGASGFIGRSIATKAPEHFELTGTYHRNKPNLERIELEQFNFLDASVDWSLIVKKYDCIIIAARANGNTESSRNEVSRQANNAFTRFIEAVRESQSKPFIVTVNGSLSYGECGEKLVQVDDQINPTGYARSYAIAEQPLRDFLTDGQEVAIIRAPWVIGAGSWFPMMYLHSNRIPIIGNGMQWMSLVSVDELAEYVWKTVESSKSGVLHPQLTYRCRQKEFADIVHEVTSKKTQRIGIVR
;
A
#
# COMPACT_ATOMS: atom_id res chain seq x y z
N MET A 1 15.07 9.15 -15.64
CA MET A 1 13.84 8.37 -15.75
C MET A 1 12.70 9.18 -15.15
N ARG A 2 11.61 9.33 -15.89
CA ARG A 2 10.41 10.07 -15.45
C ARG A 2 9.49 9.14 -14.69
N VAL A 3 9.17 9.51 -13.46
CA VAL A 3 8.37 8.67 -12.56
C VAL A 3 7.10 9.40 -12.16
N LEU A 4 5.96 8.73 -12.27
CA LEU A 4 4.69 9.20 -11.72
C LEU A 4 4.42 8.49 -10.39
N LEU A 5 4.20 9.24 -9.31
CA LEU A 5 3.75 8.72 -8.03
C LEU A 5 2.28 9.07 -7.81
N VAL A 6 1.41 8.10 -8.04
CA VAL A 6 -0.03 8.24 -7.76
C VAL A 6 -0.27 8.11 -6.26
N GLY A 7 -0.74 9.21 -5.65
CA GLY A 7 -1.03 9.27 -4.22
C GLY A 7 0.08 9.86 -3.34
N ALA A 8 0.89 10.79 -3.85
CA ALA A 8 1.93 11.49 -3.09
C ALA A 8 1.43 12.21 -1.83
N SER A 9 0.13 12.54 -1.74
CA SER A 9 -0.46 13.16 -0.55
C SER A 9 -0.76 12.18 0.59
N GLY A 10 -0.74 10.86 0.32
CA GLY A 10 -1.00 9.82 1.29
C GLY A 10 0.19 9.56 2.24
N PHE A 11 -0.07 8.82 3.34
CA PHE A 11 0.96 8.50 4.34
C PHE A 11 2.20 7.82 3.72
N ILE A 12 2.01 6.74 2.96
CA ILE A 12 3.11 6.02 2.28
C ILE A 12 3.66 6.86 1.12
N GLY A 13 2.78 7.48 0.32
CA GLY A 13 3.20 8.28 -0.83
C GLY A 13 4.09 9.46 -0.47
N ARG A 14 3.85 10.13 0.68
CA ARG A 14 4.73 11.20 1.17
C ARG A 14 6.13 10.71 1.46
N SER A 15 6.28 9.56 2.13
CA SER A 15 7.60 9.00 2.41
C SER A 15 8.31 8.59 1.11
N ILE A 16 7.60 7.97 0.15
CA ILE A 16 8.16 7.67 -1.17
C ILE A 16 8.65 8.95 -1.86
N ALA A 17 7.83 10.01 -1.85
CA ALA A 17 8.20 11.30 -2.45
C ALA A 17 9.42 11.93 -1.78
N THR A 18 9.46 11.90 -0.43
CA THR A 18 10.58 12.49 0.34
C THR A 18 11.89 11.73 0.16
N LYS A 19 11.82 10.41 -0.02
CA LYS A 19 12.97 9.52 -0.21
C LYS A 19 13.37 9.36 -1.69
N ALA A 20 12.75 10.11 -2.59
CA ALA A 20 13.04 9.99 -4.03
C ALA A 20 14.52 10.29 -4.32
N PRO A 21 15.23 9.37 -5.01
CA PRO A 21 16.59 9.63 -5.47
C PRO A 21 16.62 10.82 -6.44
N GLU A 22 17.66 11.65 -6.34
CA GLU A 22 17.76 12.91 -7.11
C GLU A 22 17.84 12.72 -8.63
N HIS A 23 18.24 11.54 -9.08
CA HIS A 23 18.37 11.24 -10.52
C HIS A 23 17.03 10.87 -11.19
N PHE A 24 15.92 10.81 -10.45
CA PHE A 24 14.58 10.63 -11.00
C PHE A 24 13.83 11.96 -11.11
N GLU A 25 13.19 12.16 -12.25
CA GLU A 25 12.21 13.23 -12.44
C GLU A 25 10.86 12.76 -11.89
N LEU A 26 10.52 13.16 -10.67
CA LEU A 26 9.33 12.71 -9.97
C LEU A 26 8.19 13.72 -10.09
N THR A 27 7.06 13.27 -10.65
CA THR A 27 5.77 13.95 -10.56
C THR A 27 4.90 13.19 -9.55
N GLY A 28 4.44 13.88 -8.51
CA GLY A 28 3.52 13.33 -7.51
C GLY A 28 2.08 13.76 -7.76
N THR A 29 1.10 12.90 -7.42
CA THR A 29 -0.30 13.29 -7.52
C THR A 29 -0.98 13.43 -6.17
N TYR A 30 -1.98 14.30 -6.12
CA TYR A 30 -2.87 14.44 -4.97
C TYR A 30 -4.33 14.56 -5.43
N HIS A 31 -5.28 14.10 -4.59
CA HIS A 31 -6.69 14.19 -4.95
C HIS A 31 -7.34 15.49 -4.43
N ARG A 32 -7.35 15.71 -3.12
CA ARG A 32 -8.05 16.84 -2.48
C ARG A 32 -7.08 17.86 -1.89
N ASN A 33 -6.11 17.37 -1.11
CA ASN A 33 -5.20 18.22 -0.35
C ASN A 33 -3.81 18.16 -0.96
N LYS A 34 -3.35 19.30 -1.49
CA LYS A 34 -1.99 19.44 -2.00
C LYS A 34 -1.00 19.30 -0.84
N PRO A 35 -0.08 18.32 -0.86
CA PRO A 35 0.93 18.19 0.17
C PRO A 35 2.01 19.26 0.01
N ASN A 36 2.69 19.59 1.10
CA ASN A 36 3.92 20.39 1.02
C ASN A 36 5.09 19.44 0.73
N LEU A 37 5.51 19.36 -0.54
CA LEU A 37 6.63 18.56 -1.04
C LEU A 37 7.39 19.45 -2.03
N GLU A 38 8.47 20.09 -1.56
CA GLU A 38 9.15 21.17 -2.29
C GLU A 38 10.01 20.68 -3.47
N ARG A 39 10.37 19.38 -3.49
CA ARG A 39 11.34 18.82 -4.44
C ARG A 39 10.72 18.13 -5.67
N ILE A 40 9.40 18.09 -5.75
CA ILE A 40 8.69 17.37 -6.81
C ILE A 40 7.58 18.21 -7.42
N GLU A 41 7.31 17.98 -8.70
CA GLU A 41 6.12 18.51 -9.34
C GLU A 41 4.86 17.84 -8.79
N LEU A 42 3.78 18.61 -8.57
CA LEU A 42 2.54 18.11 -7.99
C LEU A 42 1.35 18.40 -8.89
N GLU A 43 0.68 17.37 -9.34
CA GLU A 43 -0.53 17.44 -10.16
C GLU A 43 -1.78 17.00 -9.36
N GLN A 44 -2.90 17.69 -9.54
CA GLN A 44 -4.18 17.23 -9.00
C GLN A 44 -4.71 16.11 -9.89
N PHE A 45 -4.97 14.95 -9.29
CA PHE A 45 -5.37 13.77 -10.02
C PHE A 45 -6.23 12.82 -9.18
N ASN A 46 -7.36 12.41 -9.72
CA ASN A 46 -8.18 11.36 -9.11
C ASN A 46 -8.15 10.11 -10.00
N PHE A 47 -7.39 9.10 -9.63
CA PHE A 47 -7.24 7.87 -10.44
C PHE A 47 -8.55 7.08 -10.60
N LEU A 48 -9.57 7.33 -9.76
CA LEU A 48 -10.89 6.71 -9.89
C LEU A 48 -11.78 7.37 -10.95
N ASP A 49 -11.41 8.58 -11.39
CA ASP A 49 -12.20 9.33 -12.36
C ASP A 49 -12.27 8.58 -13.69
N ALA A 50 -13.49 8.38 -14.18
CA ALA A 50 -13.74 7.68 -15.44
C ALA A 50 -13.24 8.47 -16.67
N SER A 51 -13.07 9.78 -16.54
CA SER A 51 -12.59 10.66 -17.61
C SER A 51 -11.08 10.67 -17.78
N VAL A 52 -10.31 9.98 -16.90
CA VAL A 52 -8.86 9.91 -17.01
C VAL A 52 -8.44 9.23 -18.31
N ASP A 53 -7.70 9.97 -19.13
CA ASP A 53 -7.04 9.44 -20.32
C ASP A 53 -5.70 8.80 -19.94
N TRP A 54 -5.75 7.54 -19.61
CA TRP A 54 -4.55 6.77 -19.27
C TRP A 54 -3.57 6.65 -20.41
N SER A 55 -4.03 6.73 -21.67
CA SER A 55 -3.15 6.62 -22.85
C SER A 55 -2.14 7.77 -22.93
N LEU A 56 -2.53 8.95 -22.49
CA LEU A 56 -1.64 10.11 -22.40
C LEU A 56 -0.64 9.98 -21.24
N ILE A 57 -1.11 9.46 -20.10
CA ILE A 57 -0.30 9.29 -18.90
C ILE A 57 0.79 8.24 -19.12
N VAL A 58 0.45 7.05 -19.61
CA VAL A 58 1.41 5.96 -19.80
C VAL A 58 2.50 6.29 -20.81
N LYS A 59 2.25 7.19 -21.76
CA LYS A 59 3.26 7.66 -22.73
C LYS A 59 4.25 8.67 -22.15
N LYS A 60 3.86 9.36 -21.07
CA LYS A 60 4.62 10.44 -20.46
C LYS A 60 5.70 9.93 -19.49
N TYR A 61 5.48 8.76 -18.86
CA TYR A 61 6.33 8.26 -17.78
C TYR A 61 6.98 6.92 -18.11
N ASP A 62 8.17 6.71 -17.57
CA ASP A 62 8.95 5.49 -17.72
C ASP A 62 8.64 4.49 -16.57
N CYS A 63 8.17 5.01 -15.43
CA CYS A 63 7.71 4.22 -14.29
C CYS A 63 6.47 4.87 -13.64
N ILE A 64 5.53 4.06 -13.17
CA ILE A 64 4.34 4.51 -12.46
C ILE A 64 4.24 3.76 -11.13
N ILE A 65 4.38 4.52 -10.03
CA ILE A 65 4.24 4.02 -8.66
C ILE A 65 2.82 4.33 -8.18
N ILE A 66 2.09 3.29 -7.71
CA ILE A 66 0.74 3.43 -7.20
C ILE A 66 0.76 3.21 -5.69
N ALA A 67 0.72 4.30 -4.93
CA ALA A 67 0.60 4.32 -3.47
C ALA A 67 -0.76 4.88 -3.03
N ALA A 68 -1.65 5.18 -3.99
CA ALA A 68 -2.99 5.63 -3.73
C ALA A 68 -3.90 4.45 -3.39
N ARG A 69 -4.76 4.65 -2.41
CA ARG A 69 -5.79 3.72 -2.05
C ARG A 69 -7.13 4.43 -1.92
N ALA A 70 -8.12 3.91 -2.61
CA ALA A 70 -9.49 4.31 -2.40
C ALA A 70 -10.02 3.67 -1.10
N ASN A 71 -10.69 4.45 -0.26
CA ASN A 71 -11.12 4.01 1.06
C ASN A 71 -12.59 4.36 1.30
N GLY A 72 -13.30 3.48 2.03
CA GLY A 72 -14.67 3.68 2.46
C GLY A 72 -14.83 3.40 3.96
N ASN A 73 -15.73 4.11 4.62
CA ASN A 73 -15.93 4.01 6.07
C ASN A 73 -16.80 2.80 6.48
N THR A 74 -17.65 2.31 5.58
CA THR A 74 -18.51 1.14 5.78
C THR A 74 -18.09 0.02 4.85
N GLU A 75 -18.54 -1.21 5.11
CA GLU A 75 -18.27 -2.35 4.23
C GLU A 75 -18.85 -2.11 2.82
N SER A 76 -20.08 -1.61 2.73
CA SER A 76 -20.72 -1.29 1.45
C SER A 76 -19.92 -0.24 0.67
N SER A 77 -19.53 0.86 1.32
CA SER A 77 -18.73 1.91 0.67
C SER A 77 -17.34 1.42 0.27
N ARG A 78 -16.70 0.55 1.07
CA ARG A 78 -15.42 -0.08 0.70
C ARG A 78 -15.56 -0.95 -0.54
N ASN A 79 -16.61 -1.76 -0.63
CA ASN A 79 -16.86 -2.63 -1.78
C ASN A 79 -17.12 -1.81 -3.04
N GLU A 80 -17.88 -0.72 -2.94
CA GLU A 80 -18.13 0.17 -4.08
C GLU A 80 -16.85 0.84 -4.57
N VAL A 81 -16.09 1.45 -3.66
CA VAL A 81 -14.83 2.11 -4.01
C VAL A 81 -13.79 1.12 -4.56
N SER A 82 -13.82 -0.14 -4.08
CA SER A 82 -12.93 -1.19 -4.60
C SER A 82 -13.27 -1.61 -6.01
N ARG A 83 -14.57 -1.66 -6.36
CA ARG A 83 -15.00 -1.88 -7.75
C ARG A 83 -14.61 -0.73 -8.67
N GLN A 84 -14.75 0.51 -8.20
CA GLN A 84 -14.29 1.68 -8.96
C GLN A 84 -12.78 1.65 -9.18
N ALA A 85 -12.00 1.26 -8.16
CA ALA A 85 -10.56 1.09 -8.30
C ALA A 85 -10.20 -0.07 -9.25
N ASN A 86 -10.89 -1.19 -9.19
CA ASN A 86 -10.72 -2.29 -10.13
C ASN A 86 -10.94 -1.82 -11.58
N ASN A 87 -12.04 -1.11 -11.84
CA ASN A 87 -12.33 -0.56 -13.17
C ASN A 87 -11.28 0.46 -13.63
N ALA A 88 -10.76 1.29 -12.70
CA ALA A 88 -9.70 2.25 -13.02
C ALA A 88 -8.39 1.53 -13.39
N PHE A 89 -8.02 0.49 -12.62
CA PHE A 89 -6.83 -0.31 -12.95
C PHE A 89 -7.01 -1.13 -14.23
N THR A 90 -8.20 -1.62 -14.53
CA THR A 90 -8.47 -2.29 -15.82
C THR A 90 -8.17 -1.35 -16.98
N ARG A 91 -8.74 -0.13 -16.97
CA ARG A 91 -8.47 0.87 -18.03
C ARG A 91 -7.00 1.28 -18.08
N PHE A 92 -6.35 1.41 -16.93
CA PHE A 92 -4.92 1.69 -16.86
C PHE A 92 -4.10 0.59 -17.53
N ILE A 93 -4.35 -0.68 -17.20
CA ILE A 93 -3.67 -1.84 -17.78
C ILE A 93 -3.93 -1.97 -19.29
N GLU A 94 -5.15 -1.71 -19.75
CA GLU A 94 -5.47 -1.65 -21.18
C GLU A 94 -4.61 -0.60 -21.88
N ALA A 95 -4.52 0.61 -21.34
CA ALA A 95 -3.69 1.67 -21.89
C ALA A 95 -2.18 1.29 -21.88
N VAL A 96 -1.68 0.60 -20.85
CA VAL A 96 -0.32 0.08 -20.83
C VAL A 96 -0.09 -0.97 -21.91
N ARG A 97 -1.04 -1.89 -22.12
CA ARG A 97 -0.95 -2.94 -23.17
C ARG A 97 -0.88 -2.35 -24.58
N GLU A 98 -1.64 -1.28 -24.83
CA GLU A 98 -1.70 -0.58 -26.11
C GLU A 98 -0.52 0.37 -26.34
N SER A 99 0.16 0.78 -25.27
CA SER A 99 1.28 1.72 -25.35
C SER A 99 2.56 1.05 -25.87
N GLN A 100 3.31 1.77 -26.70
CA GLN A 100 4.66 1.36 -27.09
C GLN A 100 5.68 1.57 -25.97
N SER A 101 5.45 2.56 -25.08
CA SER A 101 6.39 2.93 -23.99
C SER A 101 6.21 2.05 -22.79
N LYS A 102 5.44 1.14 -22.58
CA LYS A 102 5.25 0.18 -21.46
C LYS A 102 5.98 0.59 -20.18
N PRO A 103 5.45 1.53 -19.41
CA PRO A 103 6.11 1.96 -18.16
C PRO A 103 6.19 0.80 -17.17
N PHE A 104 7.28 0.73 -16.39
CA PHE A 104 7.36 -0.19 -15.27
C PHE A 104 6.34 0.20 -14.19
N ILE A 105 5.59 -0.76 -13.69
CA ILE A 105 4.52 -0.51 -12.70
C ILE A 105 4.95 -1.04 -11.34
N VAL A 106 4.84 -0.20 -10.31
CA VAL A 106 5.03 -0.60 -8.91
C VAL A 106 3.77 -0.25 -8.13
N THR A 107 3.16 -1.21 -7.46
CA THR A 107 2.03 -0.95 -6.57
C THR A 107 2.34 -1.36 -5.15
N VAL A 108 1.93 -0.52 -4.18
CA VAL A 108 2.02 -0.85 -2.76
C VAL A 108 0.66 -1.29 -2.27
N ASN A 109 0.57 -2.54 -1.87
CA ASN A 109 -0.63 -3.15 -1.33
C ASN A 109 -0.34 -3.81 0.03
N GLY A 110 -1.33 -4.49 0.63
CA GLY A 110 -1.20 -5.03 1.99
C GLY A 110 -1.00 -6.55 2.04
N SER A 111 -0.14 -7.00 2.93
CA SER A 111 0.09 -8.43 3.20
C SER A 111 -1.14 -9.15 3.80
N LEU A 112 -2.11 -8.40 4.32
CA LEU A 112 -3.39 -8.96 4.78
C LEU A 112 -4.20 -9.65 3.67
N SER A 113 -3.81 -9.47 2.39
CA SER A 113 -4.38 -10.23 1.26
C SER A 113 -4.19 -11.73 1.40
N TYR A 114 -3.17 -12.20 2.10
CA TYR A 114 -2.97 -13.65 2.35
C TYR A 114 -4.01 -14.25 3.31
N GLY A 115 -4.70 -13.41 4.10
CA GLY A 115 -5.68 -13.86 5.07
C GLY A 115 -5.06 -14.41 6.36
N GLU A 116 -5.76 -15.34 6.99
CA GLU A 116 -5.34 -15.96 8.24
C GLU A 116 -4.37 -17.11 7.95
N CYS A 117 -3.12 -16.94 8.32
CA CYS A 117 -2.03 -17.90 8.05
C CYS A 117 -1.52 -18.62 9.33
N GLY A 118 -2.04 -18.30 10.50
CA GLY A 118 -1.63 -18.93 11.78
C GLY A 118 -0.13 -18.75 12.05
N GLU A 119 0.58 -19.86 12.19
CA GLU A 119 2.04 -19.91 12.42
C GLU A 119 2.86 -19.99 11.13
N LYS A 120 2.21 -20.11 9.98
CA LYS A 120 2.91 -20.23 8.69
C LYS A 120 3.63 -18.94 8.34
N LEU A 121 4.90 -19.05 7.97
CA LEU A 121 5.64 -17.97 7.32
C LEU A 121 5.18 -17.85 5.86
N VAL A 122 4.50 -16.77 5.55
CA VAL A 122 3.94 -16.50 4.23
C VAL A 122 5.04 -16.20 3.21
N GLN A 123 4.97 -16.88 2.07
CA GLN A 123 5.86 -16.69 0.92
C GLN A 123 5.18 -15.83 -0.16
N VAL A 124 5.97 -15.31 -1.11
CA VAL A 124 5.47 -14.43 -2.18
C VAL A 124 4.53 -15.16 -3.15
N ASP A 125 4.70 -16.44 -3.32
CA ASP A 125 3.90 -17.33 -4.18
C ASP A 125 2.73 -18.02 -3.45
N ASP A 126 2.54 -17.74 -2.15
CA ASP A 126 1.38 -18.23 -1.43
C ASP A 126 0.08 -17.65 -1.98
N GLN A 127 -0.94 -18.50 -2.05
CA GLN A 127 -2.26 -18.11 -2.50
C GLN A 127 -2.88 -17.08 -1.56
N ILE A 128 -3.48 -16.04 -2.13
CA ILE A 128 -4.22 -15.05 -1.35
C ILE A 128 -5.60 -15.60 -0.94
N ASN A 129 -5.98 -15.31 0.31
CA ASN A 129 -7.29 -15.65 0.87
C ASN A 129 -7.79 -14.49 1.74
N PRO A 130 -8.05 -13.31 1.17
CA PRO A 130 -8.36 -12.12 1.94
C PRO A 130 -9.69 -12.23 2.70
N THR A 131 -9.67 -11.80 3.95
CA THR A 131 -10.86 -11.75 4.82
C THR A 131 -11.17 -10.33 5.25
N GLY A 132 -12.41 -10.07 5.65
CA GLY A 132 -12.83 -8.78 6.20
C GLY A 132 -12.37 -7.58 5.35
N TYR A 133 -11.70 -6.65 5.99
CA TYR A 133 -11.19 -5.43 5.37
C TYR A 133 -10.26 -5.66 4.17
N ALA A 134 -9.50 -6.76 4.18
CA ALA A 134 -8.54 -7.05 3.11
C ALA A 134 -9.21 -7.43 1.78
N ARG A 135 -10.45 -7.90 1.78
CA ARG A 135 -11.19 -8.23 0.55
C ARG A 135 -11.28 -7.02 -0.40
N SER A 136 -11.49 -5.84 0.16
CA SER A 136 -11.69 -4.63 -0.63
C SER A 136 -10.47 -4.28 -1.49
N TYR A 137 -9.26 -4.34 -0.95
CA TYR A 137 -8.09 -4.02 -1.74
C TYR A 137 -7.58 -5.20 -2.61
N ALA A 138 -7.89 -6.43 -2.25
CA ALA A 138 -7.65 -7.57 -3.13
C ALA A 138 -8.50 -7.52 -4.41
N ILE A 139 -9.74 -7.02 -4.32
CA ILE A 139 -10.61 -6.77 -5.49
C ILE A 139 -10.00 -5.68 -6.37
N ALA A 140 -9.58 -4.56 -5.79
CA ALA A 140 -8.98 -3.45 -6.53
C ALA A 140 -7.69 -3.87 -7.26
N GLU A 141 -6.88 -4.74 -6.66
CA GLU A 141 -5.60 -5.21 -7.19
C GLU A 141 -5.75 -6.26 -8.33
N GLN A 142 -6.92 -6.88 -8.49
CA GLN A 142 -7.10 -8.01 -9.43
C GLN A 142 -6.53 -7.75 -10.83
N PRO A 143 -6.78 -6.59 -11.50
CA PRO A 143 -6.24 -6.35 -12.84
C PRO A 143 -4.71 -6.36 -12.89
N LEU A 144 -4.04 -5.91 -11.82
CA LEU A 144 -2.57 -5.92 -11.73
C LEU A 144 -2.02 -7.35 -11.54
N ARG A 145 -2.73 -8.19 -10.78
CA ARG A 145 -2.37 -9.61 -10.63
C ARG A 145 -2.54 -10.37 -11.94
N ASP A 146 -3.64 -10.12 -12.65
CA ASP A 146 -3.89 -10.74 -13.95
C ASP A 146 -2.82 -10.30 -14.96
N PHE A 147 -2.43 -9.02 -14.95
CA PHE A 147 -1.36 -8.48 -15.77
C PHE A 147 0.00 -9.17 -15.49
N LEU A 148 0.31 -9.40 -14.20
CA LEU A 148 1.50 -10.16 -13.81
C LEU A 148 1.43 -11.62 -14.27
N THR A 149 0.27 -12.26 -14.13
CA THR A 149 0.05 -13.67 -14.55
C THR A 149 0.18 -13.84 -16.06
N ASP A 150 -0.17 -12.80 -16.83
CA ASP A 150 0.05 -12.75 -18.28
C ASP A 150 1.53 -12.52 -18.67
N GLY A 151 2.45 -12.58 -17.72
CA GLY A 151 3.88 -12.45 -17.94
C GLY A 151 4.35 -11.00 -18.16
N GLN A 152 3.54 -10.01 -17.76
CA GLN A 152 3.89 -8.60 -17.90
C GLN A 152 4.64 -8.08 -16.65
N GLU A 153 5.44 -7.03 -16.84
CA GLU A 153 6.30 -6.49 -15.79
C GLU A 153 5.52 -5.55 -14.86
N VAL A 154 5.22 -6.03 -13.66
CA VAL A 154 4.64 -5.25 -12.56
C VAL A 154 5.17 -5.76 -11.23
N ALA A 155 5.52 -4.85 -10.31
CA ALA A 155 5.87 -5.16 -8.94
C ALA A 155 4.66 -4.92 -8.02
N ILE A 156 4.22 -5.95 -7.31
CA ILE A 156 3.16 -5.89 -6.31
C ILE A 156 3.78 -6.05 -4.93
N ILE A 157 4.05 -4.93 -4.25
CA ILE A 157 4.67 -4.93 -2.93
C ILE A 157 3.61 -5.18 -1.87
N ARG A 158 3.70 -6.31 -1.17
CA ARG A 158 2.82 -6.70 -0.06
C ARG A 158 3.35 -6.14 1.24
N ALA A 159 3.02 -4.89 1.54
CA ALA A 159 3.45 -4.23 2.77
C ALA A 159 2.74 -4.84 4.00
N PRO A 160 3.46 -5.15 5.09
CA PRO A 160 2.86 -5.50 6.38
C PRO A 160 2.24 -4.25 7.05
N TRP A 161 2.05 -4.25 8.35
CA TRP A 161 1.64 -3.05 9.08
C TRP A 161 2.69 -1.96 8.97
N VAL A 162 2.36 -0.86 8.29
CA VAL A 162 3.28 0.25 8.08
C VAL A 162 3.16 1.23 9.23
N ILE A 163 4.28 1.47 9.91
CA ILE A 163 4.36 2.37 11.07
C ILE A 163 5.24 3.59 10.76
N GLY A 164 4.94 4.70 11.41
CA GLY A 164 5.66 5.96 11.27
C GLY A 164 4.80 7.15 11.67
N ALA A 165 5.37 8.35 11.59
CA ALA A 165 4.66 9.58 11.88
C ALA A 165 3.46 9.76 10.93
N GLY A 166 2.25 9.88 11.48
CA GLY A 166 1.00 9.97 10.71
C GLY A 166 0.34 8.62 10.37
N SER A 167 0.90 7.48 10.79
CA SER A 167 0.23 6.19 10.65
C SER A 167 -0.99 6.10 11.56
N TRP A 168 -2.14 5.70 10.99
CA TRP A 168 -3.36 5.51 11.76
C TRP A 168 -3.27 4.33 12.74
N PHE A 169 -2.48 3.32 12.42
CA PHE A 169 -2.40 2.08 13.20
C PHE A 169 -1.79 2.30 14.60
N PRO A 170 -0.59 2.88 14.78
CA PRO A 170 -0.08 3.23 16.11
C PRO A 170 -0.98 4.24 16.82
N MET A 171 -1.59 5.19 16.10
CA MET A 171 -2.48 6.19 16.68
C MET A 171 -3.72 5.57 17.34
N MET A 172 -4.22 4.46 16.82
CA MET A 172 -5.31 3.70 17.46
C MET A 172 -4.92 3.24 18.87
N TYR A 173 -3.68 2.81 19.09
CA TYR A 173 -3.17 2.43 20.42
C TYR A 173 -2.88 3.66 21.28
N LEU A 174 -2.29 4.71 20.70
CA LEU A 174 -1.91 5.92 21.42
C LEU A 174 -3.12 6.74 21.88
N HIS A 175 -4.22 6.77 21.12
CA HIS A 175 -5.44 7.50 21.49
C HIS A 175 -6.42 6.69 22.35
N SER A 176 -6.25 5.40 22.46
CA SER A 176 -7.07 4.58 23.34
C SER A 176 -6.77 4.87 24.81
N ASN A 177 -7.78 4.92 25.65
CA ASN A 177 -7.62 5.03 27.10
C ASN A 177 -6.88 3.82 27.70
N ARG A 178 -7.05 2.67 27.08
CA ARG A 178 -6.37 1.42 27.41
C ARG A 178 -5.87 0.76 26.13
N ILE A 179 -4.72 0.10 26.20
CA ILE A 179 -4.10 -0.59 25.08
C ILE A 179 -4.82 -1.90 24.82
N PRO A 180 -5.42 -2.11 23.64
CA PRO A 180 -6.16 -3.32 23.34
C PRO A 180 -5.24 -4.53 23.15
N ILE A 181 -5.55 -5.64 23.83
CA ILE A 181 -5.03 -6.97 23.51
C ILE A 181 -6.19 -7.75 22.88
N ILE A 182 -6.08 -8.04 21.59
CA ILE A 182 -7.15 -8.68 20.81
C ILE A 182 -7.14 -10.18 21.06
N GLY A 183 -8.26 -10.71 21.60
CA GLY A 183 -8.35 -12.10 21.99
C GLY A 183 -7.30 -12.49 23.04
N ASN A 184 -6.45 -13.46 22.73
CA ASN A 184 -5.31 -13.85 23.58
C ASN A 184 -4.00 -13.08 23.26
N GLY A 185 -4.00 -12.26 22.20
CA GLY A 185 -2.85 -11.49 21.76
C GLY A 185 -1.74 -12.32 21.08
N MET A 186 -2.02 -13.59 20.74
CA MET A 186 -1.02 -14.49 20.19
C MET A 186 -0.92 -14.46 18.65
N GLN A 187 -1.75 -13.67 17.96
CA GLN A 187 -1.63 -13.47 16.53
C GLN A 187 -0.33 -12.78 16.16
N TRP A 188 0.31 -13.26 15.09
CA TRP A 188 1.51 -12.66 14.55
C TRP A 188 1.23 -11.30 13.89
N MET A 189 2.14 -10.40 14.09
CA MET A 189 2.20 -9.11 13.42
C MET A 189 3.56 -8.95 12.75
N SER A 190 3.56 -8.48 11.52
CA SER A 190 4.75 -8.00 10.84
C SER A 190 4.63 -6.49 10.66
N LEU A 191 5.69 -5.77 10.92
CA LEU A 191 5.74 -4.31 10.93
C LEU A 191 6.88 -3.86 10.02
N VAL A 192 6.70 -2.75 9.34
CA VAL A 192 7.75 -2.06 8.57
C VAL A 192 7.64 -0.57 8.81
N SER A 193 8.76 0.13 8.93
CA SER A 193 8.70 1.60 8.95
C SER A 193 8.32 2.15 7.59
N VAL A 194 7.62 3.27 7.56
CA VAL A 194 7.21 3.91 6.31
C VAL A 194 8.42 4.32 5.48
N ASP A 195 9.54 4.67 6.13
CA ASP A 195 10.77 5.07 5.46
C ASP A 195 11.50 3.87 4.83
N GLU A 196 11.59 2.76 5.54
CA GLU A 196 12.15 1.50 4.98
C GLU A 196 11.30 0.98 3.82
N LEU A 197 9.97 1.09 3.93
CA LEU A 197 9.08 0.74 2.82
C LEU A 197 9.32 1.65 1.60
N ALA A 198 9.48 2.95 1.81
CA ALA A 198 9.76 3.90 0.73
C ALA A 198 11.10 3.61 0.04
N GLU A 199 12.15 3.32 0.82
CA GLU A 199 13.44 2.90 0.28
C GLU A 199 13.35 1.58 -0.49
N TYR A 200 12.54 0.62 0.00
CA TYR A 200 12.29 -0.62 -0.71
C TYR A 200 11.56 -0.41 -2.05
N VAL A 201 10.59 0.51 -2.10
CA VAL A 201 9.92 0.92 -3.34
C VAL A 201 10.94 1.44 -4.36
N TRP A 202 11.83 2.35 -3.95
CA TRP A 202 12.84 2.91 -4.85
C TRP A 202 13.85 1.87 -5.32
N LYS A 203 14.33 0.96 -4.46
CA LYS A 203 15.16 -0.18 -4.86
C LYS A 203 14.46 -1.09 -5.87
N THR A 204 13.14 -1.26 -5.74
CA THR A 204 12.34 -2.02 -6.69
C THR A 204 12.27 -1.31 -8.05
N VAL A 205 12.11 0.02 -8.06
CA VAL A 205 12.14 0.83 -9.29
C VAL A 205 13.51 0.75 -9.97
N GLU A 206 14.59 0.95 -9.22
CA GLU A 206 15.96 0.91 -9.75
C GLU A 206 16.34 -0.45 -10.36
N SER A 207 15.90 -1.53 -9.73
CA SER A 207 16.18 -2.89 -10.20
C SER A 207 15.20 -3.41 -11.24
N SER A 208 14.11 -2.70 -11.49
CA SER A 208 12.97 -3.15 -12.32
C SER A 208 12.51 -4.57 -11.96
N LYS A 209 12.55 -4.91 -10.67
CA LYS A 209 12.21 -6.26 -10.19
C LYS A 209 10.69 -6.43 -10.19
N SER A 210 10.17 -7.22 -11.11
CA SER A 210 8.76 -7.56 -11.20
C SER A 210 8.38 -8.77 -10.31
N GLY A 211 7.08 -8.95 -10.11
CA GLY A 211 6.52 -10.03 -9.31
C GLY A 211 5.84 -9.57 -8.01
N VAL A 212 5.35 -10.52 -7.23
CA VAL A 212 4.92 -10.23 -5.85
C VAL A 212 6.16 -10.13 -4.97
N LEU A 213 6.26 -9.06 -4.20
CA LEU A 213 7.44 -8.73 -3.41
C LEU A 213 7.07 -8.48 -1.94
N HIS A 214 7.90 -8.95 -1.02
CA HIS A 214 7.82 -8.63 0.39
C HIS A 214 8.97 -7.70 0.79
N PRO A 215 8.72 -6.60 1.53
CA PRO A 215 9.79 -5.80 2.12
C PRO A 215 10.67 -6.67 3.02
N GLN A 216 11.99 -6.59 2.84
CA GLN A 216 12.93 -7.47 3.57
C GLN A 216 13.11 -7.06 5.03
N LEU A 217 13.02 -5.76 5.31
CA LEU A 217 13.20 -5.20 6.64
C LEU A 217 11.84 -5.14 7.37
N THR A 218 11.43 -6.26 7.93
CA THR A 218 10.20 -6.35 8.71
C THR A 218 10.47 -6.80 10.13
N TYR A 219 9.82 -6.13 11.08
CA TYR A 219 9.80 -6.54 12.46
C TYR A 219 8.64 -7.50 12.71
N ARG A 220 8.86 -8.60 13.41
CA ARG A 220 7.82 -9.59 13.73
C ARG A 220 7.67 -9.70 15.23
N CYS A 221 6.43 -9.66 15.70
CA CYS A 221 6.11 -9.85 17.10
C CYS A 221 4.68 -10.42 17.23
N ARG A 222 4.35 -10.91 18.41
CA ARG A 222 2.96 -11.17 18.78
C ARG A 222 2.24 -9.85 19.06
N GLN A 223 0.94 -9.81 18.84
CA GLN A 223 0.15 -8.60 19.11
C GLN A 223 0.23 -8.19 20.59
N LYS A 224 0.33 -9.16 21.50
CA LYS A 224 0.55 -8.88 22.92
C LYS A 224 1.91 -8.21 23.16
N GLU A 225 2.98 -8.68 22.54
CA GLU A 225 4.32 -8.06 22.65
C GLU A 225 4.31 -6.62 22.16
N PHE A 226 3.63 -6.37 21.03
CA PHE A 226 3.43 -5.00 20.54
C PHE A 226 2.66 -4.15 21.54
N ALA A 227 1.58 -4.68 22.14
CA ALA A 227 0.80 -3.99 23.15
C ALA A 227 1.61 -3.71 24.43
N ASP A 228 2.49 -4.62 24.82
CA ASP A 228 3.39 -4.46 25.98
C ASP A 228 4.41 -3.33 25.71
N ILE A 229 5.00 -3.27 24.53
CA ILE A 229 5.90 -2.16 24.12
C ILE A 229 5.16 -0.82 24.18
N VAL A 230 3.93 -0.75 23.66
CA VAL A 230 3.13 0.48 23.74
C VAL A 230 2.80 0.83 25.19
N HIS A 231 2.56 -0.17 26.06
CA HIS A 231 2.37 0.04 27.49
C HIS A 231 3.62 0.67 28.14
N GLU A 232 4.79 0.14 27.87
CA GLU A 232 6.07 0.66 28.38
C GLU A 232 6.30 2.12 27.99
N VAL A 233 6.04 2.45 26.71
CA VAL A 233 6.23 3.81 26.19
C VAL A 233 5.18 4.80 26.73
N THR A 234 3.93 4.36 26.92
CA THR A 234 2.81 5.26 27.24
C THR A 234 2.35 5.21 28.68
N SER A 235 2.78 4.23 29.48
CA SER A 235 2.32 3.90 30.83
C SER A 235 0.81 3.58 30.91
N LYS A 236 0.13 3.40 29.77
CA LYS A 236 -1.30 3.06 29.69
C LYS A 236 -1.53 1.59 30.00
N LYS A 237 -2.54 1.28 30.80
CA LYS A 237 -2.90 -0.12 31.11
C LYS A 237 -3.41 -0.86 29.88
N THR A 238 -3.03 -2.12 29.75
CA THR A 238 -3.57 -3.02 28.73
C THR A 238 -4.99 -3.50 29.10
N GLN A 239 -5.78 -3.84 28.09
CA GLN A 239 -7.11 -4.42 28.25
C GLN A 239 -7.36 -5.47 27.17
N ARG A 240 -7.76 -6.67 27.56
CA ARG A 240 -8.23 -7.68 26.64
C ARG A 240 -9.60 -7.30 26.07
N ILE A 241 -9.72 -7.39 24.75
CA ILE A 241 -10.98 -7.22 24.03
C ILE A 241 -11.32 -8.52 23.30
N GLY A 242 -12.59 -8.91 23.33
CA GLY A 242 -13.07 -10.09 22.60
C GLY A 242 -12.95 -9.90 21.09
N ILE A 243 -12.76 -11.00 20.37
CA ILE A 243 -12.92 -10.99 18.92
C ILE A 243 -14.42 -11.08 18.66
N VAL A 244 -15.02 -9.99 18.17
CA VAL A 244 -16.37 -10.05 17.61
C VAL A 244 -16.24 -10.77 16.27
N ARG A 245 -16.75 -11.99 16.19
CA ARG A 245 -16.80 -12.81 14.96
C ARG A 245 -17.90 -12.34 14.04
#